data_a576ac74f114a5589560cf45c604cdb2
#
_entry.id   a576ac74f114a5589560cf45c604cdb2
#
_cell.length_a   1.000
_cell.length_b   1.000
_cell.length_c   1.000
_cell.angle_alpha   90.00
_cell.angle_beta   90.00
_cell.angle_gamma   90.00
#
_symmetry.space_group_name_H-M   'P 1'
#
loop_
_entity.id
_entity.type
_entity.pdbx_description
1 polymer ?
#
loop_
_entity_poly.entity_id
_entity_poly.type
_entity_poly.pdbx_seq_one_letter_code
_entity_poly.pdbx_strand_id
1 'polypeptide(L)'
;NFDPEITLRNYGTNNLTTVSINYDIDGTINNSYSWTGNLAPGGTEIITLPNMISTAGAHTFNTYTFLPNGNTDSNPLNDAASSNYSATIGGQDVLLEINTDCWGSEVTWTIEDVNSNVLASGGPYSNVTGGEYIAENICLADNCFDFIINDSYGDGMFGSQWGSCSV
;
A
#
# COMPACT_ATOMS: atom_id res chain seq x y z
N ASN A 1 11.79 9.23 2.93
CA ASN A 1 11.78 8.49 4.21
C ASN A 1 10.42 7.84 4.40
N PHE A 2 10.38 6.66 4.96
CA PHE A 2 9.15 5.95 5.31
C PHE A 2 9.39 5.02 6.49
N ASP A 3 8.32 4.68 7.19
CA ASP A 3 8.33 3.76 8.32
C ASP A 3 7.72 2.44 7.83
N PRO A 4 8.53 1.37 7.60
CA PRO A 4 8.00 0.11 7.11
C PRO A 4 7.06 -0.54 8.13
N GLU A 5 5.96 -1.10 7.67
CA GLU A 5 5.07 -1.93 8.48
C GLU A 5 5.16 -3.39 8.05
N ILE A 6 5.27 -4.29 9.03
CA ILE A 6 5.27 -5.73 8.81
C ILE A 6 4.22 -6.40 9.68
N THR A 7 3.74 -7.55 9.25
CA THR A 7 2.88 -8.41 10.07
C THR A 7 3.72 -9.56 10.62
N LEU A 8 4.03 -9.51 11.92
CA LEU A 8 4.63 -10.63 12.64
C LEU A 8 3.55 -11.67 12.96
N ARG A 9 3.84 -12.95 12.69
CA ARG A 9 2.97 -14.06 13.05
C ARG A 9 3.73 -15.11 13.86
N ASN A 10 3.12 -15.58 14.94
CA ASN A 10 3.65 -16.68 15.73
C ASN A 10 3.14 -18.02 15.18
N TYR A 11 3.99 -18.78 14.49
CA TYR A 11 3.70 -20.14 14.01
C TYR A 11 4.06 -21.23 15.02
N GLY A 12 4.68 -20.86 16.14
CA GLY A 12 5.05 -21.80 17.20
C GLY A 12 3.87 -22.26 18.06
N THR A 13 4.14 -23.17 18.97
CA THR A 13 3.17 -23.72 19.93
C THR A 13 3.18 -22.99 21.28
N ASN A 14 4.19 -22.15 21.53
CA ASN A 14 4.33 -21.35 22.74
C ASN A 14 4.15 -19.86 22.42
N ASN A 15 3.84 -19.05 23.44
CA ASN A 15 3.81 -17.61 23.25
C ASN A 15 5.18 -17.10 22.80
N LEU A 16 5.20 -16.25 21.77
CA LEU A 16 6.38 -15.52 21.36
C LEU A 16 6.50 -14.28 22.24
N THR A 17 7.62 -14.17 22.96
CA THR A 17 7.87 -13.05 23.87
C THR A 17 8.99 -12.13 23.38
N THR A 18 9.91 -12.68 22.58
CA THR A 18 11.01 -11.93 21.96
C THR A 18 11.33 -12.51 20.59
N VAL A 19 11.70 -11.65 19.65
CA VAL A 19 12.27 -12.06 18.36
C VAL A 19 13.10 -10.91 17.80
N SER A 20 14.21 -11.23 17.14
CA SER A 20 14.98 -10.26 16.39
C SER A 20 14.46 -10.21 14.94
N ILE A 21 14.23 -9.01 14.45
CA ILE A 21 13.74 -8.74 13.09
C ILE A 21 14.82 -7.96 12.37
N ASN A 22 15.45 -8.58 11.39
CA ASN A 22 16.36 -7.90 10.46
C ASN A 22 15.61 -7.49 9.22
N TYR A 23 15.94 -6.33 8.68
CA TYR A 23 15.30 -5.81 7.48
C TYR A 23 16.26 -4.95 6.67
N ASP A 24 16.08 -4.95 5.37
CA ASP A 24 16.91 -4.23 4.41
C ASP A 24 16.14 -3.77 3.18
N ILE A 25 16.79 -2.91 2.39
CA ILE A 25 16.37 -2.55 1.04
C ILE A 25 17.43 -3.08 0.07
N ASP A 26 17.01 -3.89 -0.90
CA ASP A 26 17.84 -4.46 -1.97
C ASP A 26 19.06 -5.27 -1.47
N GLY A 27 18.98 -5.81 -0.25
CA GLY A 27 20.07 -6.57 0.36
C GLY A 27 21.28 -5.74 0.81
N THR A 28 21.19 -4.41 0.82
CA THR A 28 22.38 -3.55 0.98
C THR A 28 22.51 -2.90 2.35
N ILE A 29 21.43 -2.70 3.11
CA ILE A 29 21.43 -2.04 4.41
C ILE A 29 20.75 -2.95 5.41
N ASN A 30 21.55 -3.54 6.29
CA ASN A 30 21.05 -4.42 7.35
C ASN A 30 20.67 -3.60 8.59
N ASN A 31 19.38 -3.48 8.83
CA ASN A 31 18.83 -2.94 10.07
C ASN A 31 18.35 -4.09 10.95
N SER A 32 18.27 -3.85 12.26
CA SER A 32 17.77 -4.82 13.23
C SER A 32 16.83 -4.14 14.22
N TYR A 33 15.72 -4.79 14.48
CA TYR A 33 14.73 -4.40 15.47
C TYR A 33 14.47 -5.56 16.44
N SER A 34 14.59 -5.30 17.73
CA SER A 34 14.29 -6.30 18.77
C SER A 34 12.84 -6.13 19.21
N TRP A 35 11.99 -7.03 18.80
CA TRP A 35 10.59 -7.05 19.25
C TRP A 35 10.46 -7.79 20.58
N THR A 36 9.63 -7.25 21.46
CA THR A 36 9.24 -7.85 22.73
C THR A 36 7.73 -7.71 22.92
N GLY A 37 7.07 -8.77 23.39
CA GLY A 37 5.62 -8.76 23.55
C GLY A 37 5.10 -10.05 24.17
N ASN A 38 3.87 -10.41 23.84
CA ASN A 38 3.27 -11.68 24.27
C ASN A 38 2.27 -12.15 23.19
N LEU A 39 2.79 -12.64 22.08
CA LEU A 39 2.00 -13.08 20.95
C LEU A 39 1.68 -14.56 21.06
N ALA A 40 0.39 -14.87 21.22
CA ALA A 40 -0.08 -16.27 21.36
C ALA A 40 0.18 -17.09 20.08
N PRO A 41 0.22 -18.43 20.17
CA PRO A 41 0.27 -19.30 18.99
C PRO A 41 -0.81 -18.97 17.96
N GLY A 42 -0.41 -18.82 16.70
CA GLY A 42 -1.28 -18.42 15.59
C GLY A 42 -1.63 -16.92 15.55
N GLY A 43 -1.28 -16.16 16.59
CA GLY A 43 -1.52 -14.71 16.67
C GLY A 43 -0.68 -13.93 15.65
N THR A 44 -1.16 -12.72 15.33
CA THR A 44 -0.48 -11.75 14.46
C THR A 44 -0.44 -10.38 15.12
N GLU A 45 0.60 -9.61 14.82
CA GLU A 45 0.78 -8.22 15.27
C GLU A 45 1.39 -7.39 14.14
N ILE A 46 0.87 -6.18 13.92
CA ILE A 46 1.46 -5.21 12.99
C ILE A 46 2.53 -4.44 13.74
N ILE A 47 3.74 -4.42 13.19
CA ILE A 47 4.90 -3.74 13.77
C ILE A 47 5.36 -2.66 12.80
N THR A 48 5.39 -1.43 13.27
CA THR A 48 6.06 -0.33 12.55
C THR A 48 7.54 -0.36 12.89
N LEU A 49 8.38 -0.55 11.88
CA LEU A 49 9.83 -0.57 12.02
C LEU A 49 10.41 0.86 11.99
N PRO A 50 11.62 1.06 12.55
CA PRO A 50 12.31 2.34 12.46
C PRO A 50 12.45 2.85 11.02
N ASN A 51 12.37 4.19 10.89
CA ASN A 51 12.42 4.91 9.63
C ASN A 51 13.59 4.49 8.73
N MET A 52 13.30 4.33 7.45
CA MET A 52 14.27 4.03 6.40
C MET A 52 14.28 5.12 5.33
N ILE A 53 15.42 5.23 4.64
CA ILE A 53 15.60 6.11 3.50
C ILE A 53 15.74 5.23 2.26
N SER A 54 14.96 5.54 1.24
CA SER A 54 15.07 4.93 -0.08
C SER A 54 15.50 5.96 -1.12
N THR A 55 16.20 5.53 -2.14
CA THR A 55 16.43 6.33 -3.36
C THR A 55 15.20 6.27 -4.26
N ALA A 56 15.14 7.09 -5.34
CA ALA A 56 14.09 6.92 -6.33
C ALA A 56 14.27 5.63 -7.12
N GLY A 57 13.16 5.02 -7.51
CA GLY A 57 13.14 3.83 -8.34
C GLY A 57 12.46 2.62 -7.71
N ALA A 58 12.57 1.49 -8.39
CA ALA A 58 12.04 0.22 -7.93
C ALA A 58 12.99 -0.42 -6.91
N HIS A 59 12.45 -0.91 -5.82
CA HIS A 59 13.17 -1.52 -4.70
C HIS A 59 12.46 -2.77 -4.20
N THR A 60 13.22 -3.61 -3.50
CA THR A 60 12.71 -4.75 -2.75
C THR A 60 12.99 -4.54 -1.26
N PHE A 61 11.94 -4.49 -0.45
CA PHE A 61 12.05 -4.52 1.01
C PHE A 61 12.09 -5.98 1.45
N ASN A 62 13.10 -6.37 2.22
CA ASN A 62 13.26 -7.70 2.78
C ASN A 62 13.21 -7.66 4.29
N THR A 63 12.64 -8.71 4.90
CA THR A 63 12.60 -8.87 6.35
C THR A 63 12.85 -10.33 6.72
N TYR A 64 13.55 -10.53 7.85
CA TYR A 64 13.94 -11.84 8.36
C TYR A 64 13.80 -11.86 9.88
N THR A 65 13.17 -12.89 10.41
CA THR A 65 13.11 -13.13 11.86
C THR A 65 14.15 -14.15 12.28
N PHE A 66 14.69 -14.01 13.49
CA PHE A 66 15.59 -15.01 14.08
C PHE A 66 15.58 -14.96 15.60
N LEU A 67 16.03 -16.04 16.23
CA LEU A 67 16.09 -16.24 17.68
C LEU A 67 14.75 -15.98 18.39
N PRO A 68 13.65 -16.64 17.96
CA PRO A 68 12.40 -16.57 18.69
C PRO A 68 12.60 -17.07 20.13
N ASN A 69 12.21 -16.26 21.11
CA ASN A 69 12.42 -16.54 22.54
C ASN A 69 13.88 -16.89 22.89
N GLY A 70 14.84 -16.33 22.15
CA GLY A 70 16.27 -16.58 22.34
C GLY A 70 16.77 -17.94 21.84
N ASN A 71 15.95 -18.71 21.13
CA ASN A 71 16.30 -20.03 20.60
C ASN A 71 16.41 -20.03 19.08
N THR A 72 17.11 -21.02 18.53
CA THR A 72 17.11 -21.26 17.08
C THR A 72 15.70 -21.68 16.64
N ASP A 73 15.20 -21.07 15.55
CA ASP A 73 13.92 -21.50 14.96
C ASP A 73 14.04 -22.89 14.36
N SER A 74 13.02 -23.71 14.59
CA SER A 74 12.93 -25.07 14.06
C SER A 74 12.41 -25.11 12.61
N ASN A 75 11.84 -24.01 12.11
CA ASN A 75 11.31 -23.91 10.75
C ASN A 75 11.74 -22.61 10.06
N PRO A 76 12.97 -22.54 9.55
CA PRO A 76 13.49 -21.32 8.90
C PRO A 76 12.79 -20.95 7.58
N LEU A 77 11.86 -21.78 7.09
CA LEU A 77 11.16 -21.51 5.82
C LEU A 77 10.07 -20.42 5.94
N ASN A 78 9.69 -20.06 7.15
CA ASN A 78 8.71 -19.01 7.42
C ASN A 78 9.31 -17.74 8.05
N ASP A 79 10.64 -17.66 8.12
CA ASP A 79 11.36 -16.56 8.77
C ASP A 79 11.51 -15.34 7.89
N ALA A 80 11.30 -15.45 6.59
CA ALA A 80 11.58 -14.40 5.62
C ALA A 80 10.33 -13.98 4.85
N ALA A 81 10.25 -12.69 4.53
CA ALA A 81 9.29 -12.11 3.61
C ALA A 81 9.92 -10.97 2.82
N SER A 82 9.39 -10.71 1.62
CA SER A 82 9.81 -9.59 0.79
C SER A 82 8.62 -8.93 0.08
N SER A 83 8.77 -7.63 -0.20
CA SER A 83 7.79 -6.84 -0.94
C SER A 83 8.48 -5.87 -1.89
N ASN A 84 8.01 -5.80 -3.12
CA ASN A 84 8.48 -4.81 -4.09
C ASN A 84 7.69 -3.51 -3.94
N TYR A 85 8.39 -2.38 -4.06
CA TYR A 85 7.79 -1.06 -4.05
C TYR A 85 8.55 -0.11 -4.99
N SER A 86 7.96 1.02 -5.33
CA SER A 86 8.62 2.09 -6.07
C SER A 86 8.67 3.34 -5.20
N ALA A 87 9.85 3.94 -5.09
CA ALA A 87 10.05 5.18 -4.33
C ALA A 87 10.19 6.38 -5.26
N THR A 88 9.51 7.47 -4.91
CA THR A 88 9.63 8.78 -5.58
C THR A 88 10.32 9.76 -4.63
N ILE A 89 11.36 10.45 -5.12
CA ILE A 89 12.05 11.49 -4.34
C ILE A 89 11.46 12.86 -4.68
N GLY A 90 11.22 13.68 -3.67
CA GLY A 90 10.65 15.02 -3.82
C GLY A 90 9.17 15.00 -4.22
N GLY A 91 8.51 13.85 -4.06
CA GLY A 91 7.08 13.71 -4.33
C GLY A 91 6.22 14.53 -3.37
N GLN A 92 5.07 14.93 -3.87
CA GLN A 92 3.99 15.55 -3.10
C GLN A 92 2.84 14.56 -3.00
N ASP A 93 2.25 14.48 -1.82
CA ASP A 93 1.00 13.76 -1.64
C ASP A 93 -0.14 14.59 -2.26
N VAL A 94 -0.75 14.01 -3.28
CA VAL A 94 -1.92 14.58 -3.95
C VAL A 94 -3.14 13.78 -3.51
N LEU A 95 -4.11 14.47 -2.93
CA LEU A 95 -5.41 13.86 -2.64
C LEU A 95 -6.28 13.98 -3.89
N LEU A 96 -6.61 12.85 -4.47
CA LEU A 96 -7.61 12.75 -5.54
C LEU A 96 -8.97 12.47 -4.91
N GLU A 97 -9.94 13.32 -5.20
CA GLU A 97 -11.33 13.16 -4.75
C GLU A 97 -12.26 13.10 -5.95
N ILE A 98 -13.06 12.04 -6.04
CA ILE A 98 -14.04 11.83 -7.10
C ILE A 98 -15.39 11.54 -6.45
N ASN A 99 -16.44 12.23 -6.90
CA ASN A 99 -17.81 11.87 -6.63
C ASN A 99 -18.42 11.28 -7.90
N THR A 100 -18.77 10.01 -7.87
CA THR A 100 -19.50 9.38 -8.96
C THR A 100 -21.01 9.65 -8.79
N ASP A 101 -21.74 9.50 -9.88
CA ASP A 101 -23.17 9.23 -9.79
C ASP A 101 -23.44 7.75 -9.47
N CYS A 102 -24.65 7.24 -9.71
CA CYS A 102 -24.98 5.85 -9.43
C CYS A 102 -24.27 4.84 -10.33
N TRP A 103 -23.67 5.28 -11.43
CA TRP A 103 -23.07 4.43 -12.45
C TRP A 103 -21.54 4.45 -12.38
N GLY A 104 -20.98 4.26 -11.17
CA GLY A 104 -19.54 4.22 -10.93
C GLY A 104 -18.77 3.28 -11.88
N SER A 105 -19.43 2.24 -12.41
CA SER A 105 -18.82 1.31 -13.38
C SER A 105 -18.42 1.96 -14.72
N GLU A 106 -18.91 3.16 -15.01
CA GLU A 106 -18.59 3.90 -16.23
C GLU A 106 -17.37 4.81 -16.06
N VAL A 107 -16.97 5.07 -14.81
CA VAL A 107 -15.93 6.03 -14.46
C VAL A 107 -14.58 5.33 -14.31
N THR A 108 -13.61 5.79 -15.09
CA THR A 108 -12.19 5.44 -14.94
C THR A 108 -11.33 6.69 -15.05
N TRP A 109 -10.12 6.66 -14.47
CA TRP A 109 -9.18 7.76 -14.59
C TRP A 109 -7.74 7.29 -14.69
N THR A 110 -6.88 8.13 -15.26
CA THR A 110 -5.43 7.98 -15.25
C THR A 110 -4.76 9.30 -14.88
N ILE A 111 -3.58 9.22 -14.28
CA ILE A 111 -2.62 10.31 -14.18
C ILE A 111 -1.42 9.91 -15.02
N GLU A 112 -1.07 10.76 -15.99
CA GLU A 112 -0.01 10.50 -16.95
C GLU A 112 1.09 11.55 -16.86
N ASP A 113 2.34 11.13 -17.15
CA ASP A 113 3.45 12.06 -17.32
C ASP A 113 3.43 12.71 -18.71
N VAL A 114 4.35 13.64 -18.95
CA VAL A 114 4.51 14.34 -20.23
C VAL A 114 4.81 13.43 -21.43
N ASN A 115 5.15 12.17 -21.21
CA ASN A 115 5.40 11.15 -22.21
C ASN A 115 4.23 10.17 -22.36
N SER A 116 3.08 10.46 -21.74
CA SER A 116 1.90 9.58 -21.67
C SER A 116 2.15 8.24 -20.96
N ASN A 117 3.10 8.18 -20.04
CA ASN A 117 3.24 7.03 -19.16
C ASN A 117 2.24 7.16 -18.01
N VAL A 118 1.42 6.13 -17.81
CA VAL A 118 0.46 6.08 -16.70
C VAL A 118 1.22 5.89 -15.39
N LEU A 119 1.05 6.83 -14.48
CA LEU A 119 1.66 6.83 -13.14
C LEU A 119 0.69 6.33 -12.08
N ALA A 120 -0.60 6.62 -12.23
CA ALA A 120 -1.67 6.13 -11.39
C ALA A 120 -2.95 5.98 -12.20
N SER A 121 -3.83 5.10 -11.77
CA SER A 121 -5.12 4.87 -12.42
C SER A 121 -6.12 4.29 -11.43
N GLY A 122 -7.41 4.51 -11.67
CA GLY A 122 -8.46 3.94 -10.87
C GLY A 122 -9.77 3.72 -11.64
N GLY A 123 -10.71 3.03 -10.97
CA GLY A 123 -11.94 2.57 -11.58
C GLY A 123 -11.75 1.30 -12.46
N PRO A 124 -12.84 0.75 -13.06
CA PRO A 124 -14.21 1.20 -12.81
C PRO A 124 -14.67 0.93 -11.36
N TYR A 125 -15.58 1.76 -10.86
CA TYR A 125 -16.10 1.66 -9.50
C TYR A 125 -17.42 0.87 -9.45
N SER A 126 -17.91 0.62 -8.24
CA SER A 126 -19.19 -0.06 -8.09
C SER A 126 -20.37 0.89 -8.41
N ASN A 127 -21.47 0.32 -8.94
CA ASN A 127 -22.72 1.06 -9.05
C ASN A 127 -23.39 1.14 -7.67
N VAL A 128 -23.60 2.36 -7.17
CA VAL A 128 -24.14 2.62 -5.84
C VAL A 128 -25.26 3.65 -5.92
N THR A 129 -26.45 3.30 -5.38
CA THR A 129 -27.56 4.25 -5.32
C THR A 129 -27.14 5.53 -4.60
N GLY A 130 -27.26 6.68 -5.28
CA GLY A 130 -26.84 7.98 -4.76
C GLY A 130 -25.38 8.33 -5.04
N GLY A 131 -24.63 7.47 -5.71
CA GLY A 131 -23.22 7.67 -6.03
C GLY A 131 -22.27 7.30 -4.90
N GLU A 132 -21.00 7.38 -5.17
CA GLU A 132 -19.90 7.07 -4.23
C GLU A 132 -18.88 8.20 -4.19
N TYR A 133 -18.37 8.49 -2.99
CA TYR A 133 -17.21 9.37 -2.79
C TYR A 133 -15.95 8.53 -2.69
N ILE A 134 -15.00 8.79 -3.57
CA ILE A 134 -13.70 8.12 -3.64
C ILE A 134 -12.63 9.14 -3.24
N ALA A 135 -11.73 8.76 -2.35
CA ALA A 135 -10.59 9.57 -1.95
C ALA A 135 -9.33 8.71 -1.97
N GLU A 136 -8.34 9.10 -2.74
CA GLU A 136 -7.08 8.38 -2.88
C GLU A 136 -5.89 9.33 -2.69
N ASN A 137 -4.91 8.92 -1.87
CA ASN A 137 -3.64 9.64 -1.74
C ASN A 137 -2.64 9.08 -2.73
N ILE A 138 -2.12 9.94 -3.59
CA ILE A 138 -1.18 9.57 -4.66
C ILE A 138 0.09 10.39 -4.47
N CYS A 139 1.23 9.72 -4.34
CA CYS A 139 2.53 10.40 -4.28
C CYS A 139 3.04 10.64 -5.71
N LEU A 140 3.11 11.90 -6.12
CA LEU A 140 3.60 12.31 -7.44
C LEU A 140 4.89 13.10 -7.30
N ALA A 141 5.85 12.92 -8.22
CA ALA A 141 7.04 13.75 -8.30
C ALA A 141 6.66 15.21 -8.57
N ASP A 142 7.54 16.17 -8.21
CA ASP A 142 7.31 17.58 -8.53
C ASP A 142 7.49 17.80 -10.05
N ASN A 143 6.40 17.70 -10.78
CA ASN A 143 6.34 17.80 -12.25
C ASN A 143 4.93 18.21 -12.71
N CYS A 144 4.74 18.30 -14.04
CA CYS A 144 3.44 18.46 -14.66
C CYS A 144 2.87 17.10 -15.03
N PHE A 145 1.57 16.93 -14.81
CA PHE A 145 0.83 15.70 -15.10
C PHE A 145 -0.48 16.01 -15.79
N ASP A 146 -0.92 15.10 -16.61
CA ASP A 146 -2.26 15.11 -17.19
C ASP A 146 -3.17 14.19 -16.34
N PHE A 147 -4.26 14.74 -15.81
CA PHE A 147 -5.32 13.97 -15.19
C PHE A 147 -6.41 13.74 -16.24
N ILE A 148 -6.65 12.49 -16.57
CA ILE A 148 -7.62 12.07 -17.58
C ILE A 148 -8.71 11.29 -16.84
N ILE A 149 -9.95 11.76 -16.95
CA ILE A 149 -11.11 11.04 -16.44
C ILE A 149 -12.01 10.67 -17.61
N ASN A 150 -12.47 9.42 -17.62
CA ASN A 150 -13.32 8.88 -18.67
C ASN A 150 -14.65 8.42 -18.07
N ASP A 151 -15.70 8.75 -18.78
CA ASP A 151 -17.04 8.25 -18.61
C ASP A 151 -17.38 7.43 -19.88
N SER A 152 -17.54 6.13 -19.71
CA SER A 152 -17.72 5.22 -20.86
C SER A 152 -19.08 5.33 -21.53
N TYR A 153 -20.11 5.85 -20.84
CA TYR A 153 -21.42 6.10 -21.41
C TYR A 153 -21.54 7.48 -22.02
N GLY A 154 -20.80 8.46 -21.49
CA GLY A 154 -20.67 9.81 -22.08
C GLY A 154 -21.78 10.77 -21.70
N ASP A 155 -22.52 10.52 -20.61
CA ASP A 155 -23.57 11.39 -20.12
C ASP A 155 -23.13 12.24 -18.88
N GLY A 156 -21.88 12.07 -18.44
CA GLY A 156 -21.24 12.82 -17.37
C GLY A 156 -21.43 12.20 -15.99
N MET A 157 -20.55 12.56 -15.07
CA MET A 157 -20.51 11.99 -13.71
C MET A 157 -21.53 12.63 -12.73
N PHE A 158 -22.45 13.43 -13.19
CA PHE A 158 -23.42 14.13 -12.35
C PHE A 158 -24.84 13.82 -12.76
N GLY A 159 -25.39 12.78 -12.11
CA GLY A 159 -26.69 12.21 -12.44
C GLY A 159 -27.93 13.01 -12.01
N SER A 160 -27.82 14.33 -11.72
CA SER A 160 -29.00 15.14 -11.33
C SER A 160 -30.07 15.24 -12.40
N GLN A 161 -29.74 14.92 -13.65
CA GLN A 161 -30.68 14.91 -14.77
C GLN A 161 -31.58 13.67 -14.79
N TRP A 162 -31.20 12.60 -14.11
CA TRP A 162 -31.87 11.30 -14.13
C TRP A 162 -32.68 11.00 -12.86
N GLY A 163 -32.82 11.98 -11.95
CA GLY A 163 -33.50 11.78 -10.67
C GLY A 163 -32.65 10.94 -9.71
N SER A 164 -33.27 10.50 -8.63
CA SER A 164 -32.60 9.53 -7.75
C SER A 164 -32.42 8.22 -8.49
N CYS A 165 -31.21 8.03 -9.04
CA CYS A 165 -30.86 6.78 -9.68
C CYS A 165 -30.91 5.63 -8.64
N SER A 166 -31.55 4.56 -9.01
CA SER A 166 -31.51 3.29 -8.27
C SER A 166 -30.89 2.24 -9.17
N VAL A 167 -29.84 1.64 -8.70
CA VAL A 167 -29.19 0.46 -9.31
C VAL A 167 -29.78 -0.82 -8.79
#